data_32e65d99befa88a8822a1ae368af9fbb
#
_entry.id   32e65d99befa88a8822a1ae368af9fbb
#
_cell.length_a   1.000
_cell.length_b   1.000
_cell.length_c   1.000
_cell.angle_alpha   90.00
_cell.angle_beta   90.00
_cell.angle_gamma   90.00
#
_symmetry.space_group_name_H-M   'P 1'
#
loop_
_entity.id
_entity.type
_entity.pdbx_description
1 polymer ?
#
loop_
_entity_poly.entity_id
_entity_poly.type
_entity_poly.pdbx_seq_one_letter_code
_entity_poly.pdbx_strand_id
1 'polypeptide(L)'
;MKNKERNELAVCGFATVKKLEKNHPEKISRLYFTEEKAPLFGGLCKKLAKNHGIYNKVEAKDLEKLSGTVHHQGVVAMIQSPRIQELDSDITDSWAKNGENAVLFDRIGNANNFGAIVRSAAFFGIKNIIIPLDEAQSTITTSSYRVAEGGMEYVNIYSVRSTARLLEALKGKMIRVGTSLEAKQTVKEFAMAHKNQKKPYLIILGNEEHGISDIVQKNCDELVIIPWAGMNAGVKESLVDSLNVAQAASVIFYELMN
;
A
#
# COMPACT_ATOMS: atom_id res chain seq x y z
N MET A 1 -8.63 15.25 1.21
CA MET A 1 -8.22 16.54 1.78
C MET A 1 -8.09 16.38 3.29
N LYS A 2 -6.96 16.79 3.90
CA LYS A 2 -6.84 16.79 5.37
C LYS A 2 -7.56 18.02 5.91
N ASN A 3 -8.49 17.85 6.84
CA ASN A 3 -8.96 18.98 7.63
C ASN A 3 -7.86 19.31 8.64
N LYS A 4 -7.02 20.30 8.30
CA LYS A 4 -5.83 20.67 9.08
C LYS A 4 -6.15 21.03 10.54
N GLU A 5 -7.29 21.66 10.78
CA GLU A 5 -7.70 22.07 12.13
C GLU A 5 -8.07 20.88 13.03
N ARG A 6 -8.65 19.83 12.44
CA ARG A 6 -9.11 18.63 13.19
C ARG A 6 -8.19 17.43 13.03
N ASN A 7 -7.12 17.55 12.23
CA ASN A 7 -6.22 16.44 11.88
C ASN A 7 -6.97 15.20 11.35
N GLU A 8 -7.97 15.42 10.48
CA GLU A 8 -8.80 14.36 9.90
C GLU A 8 -8.45 14.10 8.44
N LEU A 9 -8.64 12.86 8.02
CA LEU A 9 -8.52 12.39 6.66
C LEU A 9 -9.91 12.02 6.10
N ALA A 10 -10.23 12.49 4.89
CA ALA A 10 -11.41 12.07 4.18
C ALA A 10 -11.16 10.71 3.51
N VAL A 11 -11.98 9.73 3.81
CA VAL A 11 -12.02 8.41 3.18
C VAL A 11 -13.26 8.36 2.30
N CYS A 12 -13.09 8.15 1.00
CA CYS A 12 -14.19 8.15 0.04
C CYS A 12 -14.17 6.92 -0.87
N GLY A 13 -15.31 6.69 -1.56
CA GLY A 13 -15.54 5.50 -2.35
C GLY A 13 -16.35 4.45 -1.58
N PHE A 14 -17.39 3.92 -2.24
CA PHE A 14 -18.37 3.04 -1.58
C PHE A 14 -17.72 1.80 -0.97
N ALA A 15 -16.93 1.08 -1.75
CA ALA A 15 -16.26 -0.14 -1.28
C ALA A 15 -15.31 0.14 -0.11
N THR A 16 -14.56 1.24 -0.18
CA THR A 16 -13.61 1.67 0.86
C THR A 16 -14.33 1.96 2.18
N VAL A 17 -15.39 2.79 2.13
CA VAL A 17 -16.15 3.16 3.34
C VAL A 17 -16.86 1.96 3.94
N LYS A 18 -17.40 1.03 3.11
CA LYS A 18 -18.01 -0.21 3.59
C LYS A 18 -17.01 -1.15 4.26
N LYS A 19 -15.79 -1.25 3.77
CA LYS A 19 -14.72 -2.03 4.42
C LYS A 19 -14.29 -1.39 5.74
N LEU A 20 -14.14 -0.08 5.77
CA LEU A 20 -13.85 0.67 7.00
C LEU A 20 -14.98 0.51 8.04
N GLU A 21 -16.26 0.64 7.63
CA GLU A 21 -17.43 0.38 8.50
C GLU A 21 -17.41 -1.03 9.09
N LYS A 22 -17.04 -2.01 8.29
CA LYS A 22 -17.02 -3.43 8.71
C LYS A 22 -15.92 -3.72 9.70
N ASN A 23 -14.69 -3.25 9.42
CA ASN A 23 -13.49 -3.64 10.16
C ASN A 23 -13.18 -2.68 11.31
N HIS A 24 -13.38 -1.38 11.11
CA HIS A 24 -12.99 -0.31 12.03
C HIS A 24 -14.03 0.80 12.13
N PRO A 25 -15.30 0.51 12.47
CA PRO A 25 -16.34 1.53 12.57
C PRO A 25 -16.02 2.60 13.62
N GLU A 26 -15.21 2.28 14.62
CA GLU A 26 -14.74 3.19 15.67
C GLU A 26 -13.82 4.31 15.16
N LYS A 27 -13.15 4.09 14.03
CA LYS A 27 -12.32 5.13 13.40
C LYS A 27 -13.14 6.24 12.73
N ILE A 28 -14.42 5.98 12.42
CA ILE A 28 -15.27 6.92 11.71
C ILE A 28 -15.83 7.95 12.70
N SER A 29 -15.37 9.19 12.58
CA SER A 29 -15.85 10.31 13.41
C SER A 29 -17.07 10.99 12.80
N ARG A 30 -17.13 11.07 11.47
CA ARG A 30 -18.22 11.73 10.72
C ARG A 30 -18.48 10.97 9.42
N LEU A 31 -19.75 10.95 8.99
CA LEU A 31 -20.18 10.31 7.74
C LEU A 31 -21.07 11.25 6.92
N TYR A 32 -20.77 11.38 5.65
CA TYR A 32 -21.54 12.17 4.70
C TYR A 32 -21.91 11.32 3.49
N PHE A 33 -23.16 11.37 3.06
CA PHE A 33 -23.65 10.54 1.97
C PHE A 33 -24.80 11.21 1.21
N THR A 34 -24.97 10.79 -0.04
CA THR A 34 -26.11 11.20 -0.86
C THR A 34 -27.40 10.48 -0.46
N GLU A 35 -28.56 11.04 -0.86
CA GLU A 35 -29.89 10.41 -0.65
C GLU A 35 -29.90 8.94 -1.08
N GLU A 36 -29.37 8.65 -2.24
CA GLU A 36 -29.32 7.29 -2.80
C GLU A 36 -28.56 6.30 -1.91
N LYS A 37 -27.51 6.76 -1.21
CA LYS A 37 -26.68 5.92 -0.35
C LYS A 37 -27.20 5.82 1.10
N ALA A 38 -28.12 6.68 1.52
CA ALA A 38 -28.64 6.72 2.88
C ALA A 38 -29.14 5.34 3.41
N PRO A 39 -29.90 4.54 2.65
CA PRO A 39 -30.37 3.24 3.15
C PRO A 39 -29.25 2.26 3.47
N LEU A 40 -28.07 2.41 2.82
CA LEU A 40 -26.95 1.48 2.94
C LEU A 40 -26.09 1.71 4.21
N PHE A 41 -26.28 2.83 4.90
CA PHE A 41 -25.49 3.23 6.06
C PHE A 41 -26.30 3.38 7.35
N GLY A 42 -27.56 2.94 7.39
CA GLY A 42 -28.43 3.07 8.56
C GLY A 42 -27.84 2.47 9.84
N GLY A 43 -27.13 1.33 9.75
CA GLY A 43 -26.44 0.72 10.89
C GLY A 43 -25.30 1.59 11.44
N LEU A 44 -24.48 2.16 10.55
CA LEU A 44 -23.39 3.05 10.93
C LEU A 44 -23.92 4.37 11.51
N CYS A 45 -25.00 4.93 10.94
CA CYS A 45 -25.64 6.13 11.48
C CYS A 45 -26.14 5.93 12.91
N LYS A 46 -26.74 4.77 13.21
CA LYS A 46 -27.15 4.43 14.60
C LYS A 46 -25.96 4.35 15.55
N LYS A 47 -24.83 3.76 15.12
CA LYS A 47 -23.60 3.71 15.94
C LYS A 47 -23.02 5.11 16.18
N LEU A 48 -22.96 5.94 15.13
CA LEU A 48 -22.48 7.31 15.24
C LEU A 48 -23.37 8.12 16.18
N ALA A 49 -24.69 8.05 16.07
CA ALA A 49 -25.62 8.73 16.96
C ALA A 49 -25.38 8.35 18.43
N LYS A 50 -25.19 7.06 18.73
CA LYS A 50 -24.90 6.57 20.08
C LYS A 50 -23.59 7.13 20.65
N ASN A 51 -22.60 7.37 19.80
CA ASN A 51 -21.27 7.85 20.18
C ASN A 51 -21.09 9.36 19.95
N HIS A 52 -22.18 10.12 19.83
CA HIS A 52 -22.16 11.57 19.54
C HIS A 52 -21.39 11.95 18.27
N GLY A 53 -21.25 11.01 17.34
CA GLY A 53 -20.66 11.23 16.01
C GLY A 53 -21.65 11.95 15.08
N ILE A 54 -21.12 12.53 14.01
CA ILE A 54 -21.90 13.33 13.06
C ILE A 54 -22.17 12.50 11.80
N TYR A 55 -23.41 12.52 11.33
CA TYR A 55 -23.75 12.01 10.00
C TYR A 55 -24.78 12.92 9.33
N ASN A 56 -24.58 13.19 8.05
CA ASN A 56 -25.44 14.08 7.30
C ASN A 56 -25.67 13.56 5.86
N LYS A 57 -26.91 13.74 5.41
CA LYS A 57 -27.25 13.66 4.01
C LYS A 57 -26.85 14.97 3.33
N VAL A 58 -26.12 14.90 2.23
CA VAL A 58 -25.58 16.06 1.50
C VAL A 58 -25.62 15.82 0.00
N GLU A 59 -25.46 16.91 -0.77
CA GLU A 59 -25.35 16.84 -2.23
C GLU A 59 -23.96 16.33 -2.68
N ALA A 60 -23.88 15.75 -3.88
CA ALA A 60 -22.63 15.24 -4.46
C ALA A 60 -21.51 16.32 -4.48
N LYS A 61 -21.87 17.57 -4.76
CA LYS A 61 -20.94 18.71 -4.79
C LYS A 61 -20.28 18.98 -3.42
N ASP A 62 -20.99 18.70 -2.32
CA ASP A 62 -20.42 18.87 -0.99
C ASP A 62 -19.48 17.71 -0.63
N LEU A 63 -19.78 16.49 -1.09
CA LEU A 63 -18.86 15.36 -0.99
C LEU A 63 -17.57 15.61 -1.78
N GLU A 64 -17.66 16.21 -2.96
CA GLU A 64 -16.50 16.62 -3.75
C GLU A 64 -15.61 17.61 -2.99
N LYS A 65 -16.19 18.64 -2.36
CA LYS A 65 -15.44 19.60 -1.52
C LYS A 65 -14.77 18.91 -0.32
N LEU A 66 -15.46 17.95 0.32
CA LEU A 66 -14.93 17.20 1.48
C LEU A 66 -13.78 16.27 1.11
N SER A 67 -13.91 15.55 0.00
CA SER A 67 -12.93 14.56 -0.45
C SER A 67 -11.85 15.11 -1.37
N GLY A 68 -12.10 16.26 -2.01
CA GLY A 68 -11.22 16.82 -3.04
C GLY A 68 -11.23 16.04 -4.35
N THR A 69 -12.27 15.22 -4.60
CA THR A 69 -12.40 14.40 -5.81
C THR A 69 -13.85 14.15 -6.18
N VAL A 70 -14.13 14.04 -7.48
CA VAL A 70 -15.44 13.65 -8.01
C VAL A 70 -15.71 12.14 -7.85
N HIS A 71 -14.69 11.35 -7.56
CA HIS A 71 -14.77 9.89 -7.48
C HIS A 71 -15.20 9.38 -6.08
N HIS A 72 -15.99 10.15 -5.34
CA HIS A 72 -16.46 9.80 -3.99
C HIS A 72 -17.55 8.72 -3.96
N GLN A 73 -18.18 8.39 -5.09
CA GLN A 73 -19.22 7.36 -5.19
C GLN A 73 -20.39 7.55 -4.20
N GLY A 74 -20.75 8.79 -3.91
CA GLY A 74 -21.88 9.14 -3.05
C GLY A 74 -21.63 9.01 -1.54
N VAL A 75 -20.40 8.81 -1.08
CA VAL A 75 -20.09 8.70 0.35
C VAL A 75 -18.68 9.18 0.70
N VAL A 76 -18.57 9.86 1.84
CA VAL A 76 -17.29 10.27 2.47
C VAL A 76 -17.38 10.02 3.97
N ALA A 77 -16.44 9.28 4.51
CA ALA A 77 -16.21 9.12 5.94
C ALA A 77 -14.99 9.96 6.36
N MET A 78 -15.07 10.62 7.50
CA MET A 78 -13.93 11.30 8.10
C MET A 78 -13.36 10.40 9.20
N ILE A 79 -12.06 10.19 9.17
CA ILE A 79 -11.32 9.45 10.19
C ILE A 79 -10.23 10.35 10.77
N GLN A 80 -9.78 10.06 11.98
CA GLN A 80 -8.56 10.66 12.48
C GLN A 80 -7.42 10.30 11.53
N SER A 81 -6.57 11.28 11.15
CA SER A 81 -5.43 10.99 10.27
C SER A 81 -4.57 9.88 10.88
N PRO A 82 -4.35 8.77 10.14
CA PRO A 82 -3.54 7.67 10.67
C PRO A 82 -2.14 8.13 11.05
N ARG A 83 -1.69 7.72 12.22
CA ARG A 83 -0.29 7.89 12.63
C ARG A 83 0.48 6.69 12.12
N ILE A 84 1.52 6.94 11.34
CA ILE A 84 2.41 5.89 10.86
C ILE A 84 3.44 5.63 11.96
N GLN A 85 3.43 4.40 12.47
CA GLN A 85 4.37 3.97 13.50
C GLN A 85 5.79 3.87 12.92
N GLU A 86 6.79 4.33 13.67
CA GLU A 86 8.19 4.06 13.31
C GLU A 86 8.48 2.57 13.54
N LEU A 87 9.11 1.94 12.55
CA LEU A 87 9.46 0.52 12.60
C LEU A 87 10.65 0.31 13.54
N ASP A 88 10.52 -0.63 14.45
CA ASP A 88 11.56 -1.03 15.40
C ASP A 88 12.05 -2.47 15.17
N SER A 89 13.08 -2.86 15.93
CA SER A 89 13.67 -4.20 15.84
C SER A 89 12.72 -5.32 16.30
N ASP A 90 11.91 -5.05 17.32
CA ASP A 90 11.03 -6.06 17.91
C ASP A 90 9.95 -6.49 16.90
N ILE A 91 9.42 -5.51 16.15
CA ILE A 91 8.46 -5.77 15.06
C ILE A 91 9.12 -6.59 13.95
N THR A 92 10.32 -6.19 13.48
CA THR A 92 11.01 -6.92 12.40
C THR A 92 11.45 -8.31 12.81
N ASP A 93 11.87 -8.51 14.04
CA ASP A 93 12.23 -9.83 14.58
C ASP A 93 11.01 -10.75 14.72
N SER A 94 9.86 -10.17 15.05
CA SER A 94 8.57 -10.87 15.02
C SER A 94 8.25 -11.38 13.62
N TRP A 95 8.41 -10.55 12.58
CA TRP A 95 8.16 -10.97 11.20
C TRP A 95 9.08 -12.11 10.77
N ALA A 96 10.38 -12.00 11.06
CA ALA A 96 11.34 -13.04 10.75
C ALA A 96 10.99 -14.38 11.44
N LYS A 97 10.57 -14.31 12.70
CA LYS A 97 10.17 -15.48 13.49
C LYS A 97 8.88 -16.12 12.99
N ASN A 98 7.90 -15.30 12.61
CA ASN A 98 6.58 -15.75 12.20
C ASN A 98 6.47 -16.07 10.70
N GLY A 99 7.53 -15.83 9.92
CA GLY A 99 7.50 -16.02 8.46
C GLY A 99 6.65 -14.95 7.73
N GLU A 100 6.55 -13.74 8.28
CA GLU A 100 5.71 -12.68 7.72
C GLU A 100 6.46 -11.87 6.67
N ASN A 101 5.92 -11.84 5.45
CA ASN A 101 6.46 -11.03 4.37
C ASN A 101 6.18 -9.54 4.57
N ALA A 102 7.07 -8.71 4.02
CA ALA A 102 6.94 -7.25 4.03
C ALA A 102 7.27 -6.64 2.67
N VAL A 103 6.77 -5.45 2.43
CA VAL A 103 7.09 -4.65 1.23
C VAL A 103 7.71 -3.33 1.66
N LEU A 104 8.86 -2.99 1.10
CA LEU A 104 9.50 -1.69 1.24
C LEU A 104 9.28 -0.85 -0.02
N PHE A 105 8.76 0.35 0.13
CA PHE A 105 8.65 1.34 -0.93
C PHE A 105 9.91 2.21 -0.94
N ASP A 106 10.64 2.21 -2.03
CA ASP A 106 11.79 3.09 -2.20
C ASP A 106 11.39 4.29 -3.07
N ARG A 107 10.87 5.34 -2.44
CA ARG A 107 10.47 6.61 -3.05
C ARG A 107 9.33 6.50 -4.09
N ILE A 108 8.30 5.72 -3.78
CA ILE A 108 7.07 5.67 -4.58
C ILE A 108 6.29 6.97 -4.33
N GLY A 109 6.38 7.94 -5.25
CA GLY A 109 5.86 9.29 -5.09
C GLY A 109 4.37 9.41 -5.38
N ASN A 110 3.81 8.55 -6.21
CA ASN A 110 2.42 8.65 -6.66
C ASN A 110 1.45 7.97 -5.68
N ALA A 111 0.51 8.76 -5.12
CA ALA A 111 -0.47 8.26 -4.16
C ALA A 111 -1.42 7.19 -4.74
N ASN A 112 -1.69 7.19 -6.05
CA ASN A 112 -2.49 6.16 -6.68
C ASN A 112 -1.69 4.84 -6.77
N ASN A 113 -0.42 4.87 -7.14
CA ASN A 113 0.45 3.70 -7.14
C ASN A 113 0.59 3.14 -5.73
N PHE A 114 0.81 4.01 -4.73
CA PHE A 114 0.80 3.62 -3.32
C PHE A 114 -0.46 2.83 -2.95
N GLY A 115 -1.64 3.39 -3.23
CA GLY A 115 -2.92 2.74 -2.93
C GLY A 115 -3.12 1.42 -3.68
N ALA A 116 -2.73 1.35 -4.96
CA ALA A 116 -2.84 0.15 -5.78
C ALA A 116 -1.93 -0.98 -5.28
N ILE A 117 -0.70 -0.64 -4.86
CA ILE A 117 0.22 -1.63 -4.27
C ILE A 117 -0.32 -2.14 -2.94
N VAL A 118 -0.84 -1.25 -2.08
CA VAL A 118 -1.50 -1.64 -0.82
C VAL A 118 -2.66 -2.61 -1.07
N ARG A 119 -3.49 -2.35 -2.09
CA ARG A 119 -4.59 -3.25 -2.47
C ARG A 119 -4.07 -4.62 -2.88
N SER A 120 -3.04 -4.68 -3.72
CA SER A 120 -2.42 -5.93 -4.16
C SER A 120 -1.76 -6.67 -3.00
N ALA A 121 -1.02 -5.97 -2.12
CA ALA A 121 -0.41 -6.55 -0.93
C ALA A 121 -1.46 -7.21 -0.02
N ALA A 122 -2.55 -6.49 0.28
CA ALA A 122 -3.66 -7.02 1.07
C ALA A 122 -4.31 -8.25 0.41
N PHE A 123 -4.47 -8.24 -0.92
CA PHE A 123 -5.03 -9.36 -1.68
C PHE A 123 -4.17 -10.62 -1.59
N PHE A 124 -2.85 -10.47 -1.67
CA PHE A 124 -1.89 -11.57 -1.58
C PHE A 124 -1.46 -11.90 -0.13
N GLY A 125 -2.10 -11.32 0.88
CA GLY A 125 -1.85 -11.61 2.29
C GLY A 125 -0.58 -10.99 2.87
N ILE A 126 0.06 -10.05 2.17
CA ILE A 126 1.20 -9.30 2.69
C ILE A 126 0.66 -8.16 3.56
N LYS A 127 0.94 -8.23 4.87
CA LYS A 127 0.36 -7.30 5.85
C LYS A 127 1.26 -6.12 6.19
N ASN A 128 2.55 -6.20 5.93
CA ASN A 128 3.53 -5.25 6.42
C ASN A 128 4.09 -4.41 5.28
N ILE A 129 3.88 -3.10 5.34
CA ILE A 129 4.36 -2.12 4.36
C ILE A 129 5.27 -1.13 5.07
N ILE A 130 6.42 -0.88 4.49
CA ILE A 130 7.43 0.02 5.03
C ILE A 130 7.63 1.18 4.05
N ILE A 131 7.61 2.40 4.57
CA ILE A 131 7.90 3.60 3.80
C ILE A 131 9.06 4.38 4.42
N PRO A 132 10.00 4.90 3.63
CA PRO A 132 11.01 5.81 4.14
C PRO A 132 10.37 7.16 4.52
N LEU A 133 10.95 7.83 5.51
CA LEU A 133 10.67 9.23 5.82
C LEU A 133 11.43 10.12 4.82
N ASP A 134 10.99 10.16 3.59
CA ASP A 134 11.57 10.88 2.46
C ASP A 134 10.48 11.74 1.80
N GLU A 135 10.81 12.96 1.39
CA GLU A 135 9.86 13.87 0.75
C GLU A 135 9.34 13.35 -0.59
N ALA A 136 10.14 12.55 -1.30
CA ALA A 136 9.75 11.89 -2.54
C ALA A 136 8.78 10.72 -2.33
N GLN A 137 8.63 10.22 -1.10
CA GLN A 137 7.76 9.11 -0.78
C GLN A 137 6.32 9.57 -0.54
N SER A 138 5.35 8.97 -1.24
CA SER A 138 3.94 9.15 -0.95
C SER A 138 3.56 8.51 0.39
N THR A 139 2.53 9.05 1.01
CA THR A 139 2.02 8.59 2.29
C THR A 139 0.51 8.33 2.22
N ILE A 140 -0.12 8.07 3.36
CA ILE A 140 -1.56 7.84 3.46
C ILE A 140 -2.31 9.13 3.15
N THR A 141 -3.09 9.12 2.07
CA THR A 141 -3.90 10.23 1.56
C THR A 141 -5.31 9.76 1.21
N THR A 142 -6.22 10.70 0.95
CA THR A 142 -7.55 10.38 0.41
C THR A 142 -7.46 9.57 -0.89
N SER A 143 -6.52 9.91 -1.79
CA SER A 143 -6.31 9.19 -3.05
C SER A 143 -5.82 7.77 -2.82
N SER A 144 -4.80 7.58 -1.97
CA SER A 144 -4.28 6.23 -1.69
C SER A 144 -5.32 5.34 -0.99
N TYR A 145 -6.10 5.90 -0.05
CA TYR A 145 -7.21 5.18 0.58
C TYR A 145 -8.27 4.75 -0.44
N ARG A 146 -8.69 5.66 -1.32
CA ARG A 146 -9.69 5.38 -2.36
C ARG A 146 -9.22 4.27 -3.31
N VAL A 147 -7.98 4.37 -3.81
CA VAL A 147 -7.43 3.39 -4.77
C VAL A 147 -7.18 2.03 -4.12
N ALA A 148 -6.83 2.01 -2.84
CA ALA A 148 -6.68 0.75 -2.09
C ALA A 148 -8.00 -0.03 -1.91
N GLU A 149 -9.15 0.60 -2.15
CA GLU A 149 -10.49 -0.02 -2.09
C GLU A 149 -10.72 -0.90 -0.85
N GLY A 150 -10.30 -0.39 0.32
CA GLY A 150 -10.39 -1.07 1.60
C GLY A 150 -9.19 -1.95 1.94
N GLY A 151 -8.18 -2.06 1.09
CA GLY A 151 -6.92 -2.76 1.40
C GLY A 151 -6.18 -2.15 2.59
N MET A 152 -6.32 -0.83 2.82
CA MET A 152 -5.74 -0.14 3.98
C MET A 152 -6.13 -0.74 5.34
N GLU A 153 -7.28 -1.40 5.43
CA GLU A 153 -7.78 -1.98 6.68
C GLU A 153 -7.17 -3.36 6.98
N TYR A 154 -6.33 -3.88 6.08
CA TYR A 154 -5.72 -5.21 6.19
C TYR A 154 -4.19 -5.18 6.22
N VAL A 155 -3.60 -3.98 6.19
CA VAL A 155 -2.15 -3.80 6.22
C VAL A 155 -1.74 -2.87 7.36
N ASN A 156 -0.53 -3.09 7.86
CA ASN A 156 0.16 -2.19 8.77
C ASN A 156 1.19 -1.39 7.97
N ILE A 157 1.19 -0.07 8.12
CA ILE A 157 2.15 0.81 7.44
C ILE A 157 3.09 1.38 8.49
N TYR A 158 4.38 1.15 8.28
CA TYR A 158 5.45 1.59 9.14
C TYR A 158 6.36 2.58 8.43
N SER A 159 7.00 3.44 9.18
CA SER A 159 8.01 4.37 8.65
C SER A 159 9.40 4.02 9.13
N VAL A 160 10.41 4.32 8.30
CA VAL A 160 11.82 4.20 8.67
C VAL A 160 12.58 5.47 8.30
N ARG A 161 13.56 5.85 9.13
CA ARG A 161 14.44 7.00 8.87
C ARG A 161 15.57 6.68 7.91
N SER A 162 15.94 5.40 7.81
CA SER A 162 17.05 4.96 6.97
C SER A 162 16.77 3.57 6.42
N THR A 163 16.55 3.48 5.11
CA THR A 163 16.40 2.21 4.40
C THR A 163 17.66 1.36 4.47
N ALA A 164 18.85 1.98 4.38
CA ALA A 164 20.10 1.26 4.47
C ALA A 164 20.29 0.54 5.82
N ARG A 165 19.99 1.22 6.93
CA ARG A 165 20.07 0.61 8.28
C ARG A 165 19.04 -0.51 8.45
N LEU A 166 17.82 -0.33 7.92
CA LEU A 166 16.82 -1.37 7.94
C LEU A 166 17.29 -2.61 7.18
N LEU A 167 17.78 -2.43 5.95
CA LEU A 167 18.25 -3.53 5.12
C LEU A 167 19.41 -4.28 5.77
N GLU A 168 20.35 -3.58 6.38
CA GLU A 168 21.44 -4.22 7.13
C GLU A 168 20.92 -5.01 8.35
N ALA A 169 19.98 -4.44 9.12
CA ALA A 169 19.40 -5.11 10.29
C ALA A 169 18.60 -6.39 9.92
N LEU A 170 18.07 -6.45 8.70
CA LEU A 170 17.32 -7.61 8.19
C LEU A 170 18.19 -8.64 7.46
N LYS A 171 19.48 -8.37 7.30
CA LYS A 171 20.43 -9.31 6.68
C LYS A 171 20.43 -10.65 7.40
N GLY A 172 20.23 -11.71 6.63
CA GLY A 172 20.14 -13.07 7.16
C GLY A 172 18.82 -13.44 7.87
N LYS A 173 17.97 -12.45 8.24
CA LYS A 173 16.65 -12.65 8.86
C LYS A 173 15.54 -12.80 7.83
N MET A 174 15.55 -11.96 6.81
CA MET A 174 14.63 -11.98 5.67
C MET A 174 15.42 -12.02 4.36
N ILE A 175 14.80 -12.49 3.28
CA ILE A 175 15.38 -12.40 1.94
C ILE A 175 14.97 -11.07 1.33
N ARG A 176 15.94 -10.19 1.07
CA ARG A 176 15.74 -8.82 0.56
C ARG A 176 15.80 -8.85 -0.96
N VAL A 177 14.60 -8.82 -1.58
CA VAL A 177 14.43 -8.94 -3.03
C VAL A 177 14.13 -7.58 -3.64
N GLY A 178 15.06 -7.04 -4.40
CA GLY A 178 14.89 -5.78 -5.12
C GLY A 178 14.42 -6.00 -6.56
N THR A 179 13.70 -5.02 -7.11
CA THR A 179 13.26 -5.03 -8.50
C THR A 179 14.18 -4.17 -9.35
N SER A 180 14.69 -4.71 -10.46
CA SER A 180 15.57 -3.99 -11.38
C SER A 180 15.39 -4.46 -12.82
N LEU A 181 15.40 -3.52 -13.77
CA LEU A 181 15.38 -3.85 -15.21
C LEU A 181 16.71 -4.47 -15.67
N GLU A 182 17.79 -4.29 -14.91
CA GLU A 182 19.11 -4.85 -15.19
C GLU A 182 19.34 -6.22 -14.55
N ALA A 183 18.37 -6.73 -13.80
CA ALA A 183 18.49 -8.02 -13.16
C ALA A 183 18.56 -9.15 -14.22
N LYS A 184 19.40 -10.15 -13.93
CA LYS A 184 19.57 -11.31 -14.82
C LYS A 184 18.58 -12.42 -14.52
N GLN A 185 18.09 -12.49 -13.29
CA GLN A 185 17.16 -13.51 -12.81
C GLN A 185 15.73 -13.01 -12.93
N THR A 186 14.84 -13.80 -13.51
CA THR A 186 13.42 -13.47 -13.52
C THR A 186 12.78 -13.74 -12.15
N VAL A 187 11.71 -13.02 -11.83
CA VAL A 187 10.96 -13.25 -10.58
C VAL A 187 10.46 -14.69 -10.48
N LYS A 188 10.10 -15.31 -11.59
CA LYS A 188 9.65 -16.71 -11.64
C LYS A 188 10.78 -17.69 -11.31
N GLU A 189 11.96 -17.52 -11.90
CA GLU A 189 13.15 -18.36 -11.60
C GLU A 189 13.54 -18.22 -10.14
N PHE A 190 13.52 -17.00 -9.61
CA PHE A 190 13.76 -16.73 -8.19
C PHE A 190 12.74 -17.44 -7.30
N ALA A 191 11.45 -17.33 -7.59
CA ALA A 191 10.38 -17.98 -6.83
C ALA A 191 10.55 -19.51 -6.82
N MET A 192 10.88 -20.11 -7.98
CA MET A 192 11.14 -21.54 -8.08
C MET A 192 12.36 -22.00 -7.28
N ALA A 193 13.45 -21.23 -7.32
CA ALA A 193 14.66 -21.52 -6.56
C ALA A 193 14.45 -21.46 -5.03
N HIS A 194 13.52 -20.60 -4.59
CA HIS A 194 13.26 -20.36 -3.17
C HIS A 194 11.96 -21.02 -2.66
N LYS A 195 11.32 -21.88 -3.43
CA LYS A 195 10.01 -22.49 -3.11
C LYS A 195 9.97 -23.18 -1.73
N ASN A 196 11.07 -23.80 -1.30
CA ASN A 196 11.15 -24.57 -0.06
C ASN A 196 11.86 -23.82 1.08
N GLN A 197 12.23 -22.56 0.88
CA GLN A 197 12.91 -21.78 1.90
C GLN A 197 11.89 -21.28 2.96
N LYS A 198 12.37 -21.08 4.21
CA LYS A 198 11.52 -20.70 5.34
C LYS A 198 11.60 -19.22 5.70
N LYS A 199 12.58 -18.49 5.18
CA LYS A 199 12.74 -17.07 5.52
C LYS A 199 11.70 -16.23 4.78
N PRO A 200 11.07 -15.27 5.44
CA PRO A 200 10.14 -14.39 4.75
C PRO A 200 10.88 -13.44 3.80
N TYR A 201 10.13 -12.89 2.86
CA TYR A 201 10.63 -11.90 1.90
C TYR A 201 10.43 -10.48 2.41
N LEU A 202 11.44 -9.64 2.21
CA LEU A 202 11.30 -8.19 2.10
C LEU A 202 11.36 -7.83 0.62
N ILE A 203 10.20 -7.54 0.03
CA ILE A 203 10.07 -7.16 -1.38
C ILE A 203 10.27 -5.67 -1.50
N ILE A 204 11.19 -5.22 -2.36
CA ILE A 204 11.56 -3.81 -2.46
C ILE A 204 11.14 -3.31 -3.84
N LEU A 205 10.23 -2.33 -3.83
CA LEU A 205 9.67 -1.70 -5.03
C LEU A 205 10.22 -0.28 -5.15
N GLY A 206 10.80 0.02 -6.30
CA GLY A 206 11.44 1.31 -6.55
C GLY A 206 10.53 2.37 -7.13
N ASN A 207 11.09 3.57 -7.23
CA ASN A 207 10.49 4.72 -7.92
C ASN A 207 10.17 4.38 -9.39
N GLU A 208 9.14 5.01 -9.94
CA GLU A 208 8.62 4.74 -11.28
C GLU A 208 9.61 5.12 -12.40
N GLU A 209 10.43 6.16 -12.17
CA GLU A 209 11.37 6.68 -13.17
C GLU A 209 12.81 6.15 -12.95
N HIS A 210 13.19 6.00 -11.68
CA HIS A 210 14.60 5.73 -11.32
C HIS A 210 14.81 4.32 -10.74
N GLY A 211 13.73 3.53 -10.57
CA GLY A 211 13.83 2.23 -9.92
C GLY A 211 14.23 2.32 -8.44
N ILE A 212 14.85 1.27 -7.92
CA ILE A 212 15.42 1.26 -6.56
C ILE A 212 16.74 2.04 -6.52
N SER A 213 16.99 2.76 -5.41
CA SER A 213 18.22 3.53 -5.25
C SER A 213 19.45 2.64 -5.15
N ASP A 214 20.64 3.18 -5.53
CA ASP A 214 21.91 2.45 -5.47
C ASP A 214 22.19 1.88 -4.08
N ILE A 215 21.84 2.65 -3.05
CA ILE A 215 22.04 2.24 -1.66
C ILE A 215 21.14 1.03 -1.30
N VAL A 216 19.93 1.01 -1.82
CA VAL A 216 18.99 -0.10 -1.65
C VAL A 216 19.46 -1.28 -2.46
N GLN A 217 19.82 -1.08 -3.73
CA GLN A 217 20.29 -2.13 -4.63
C GLN A 217 21.49 -2.90 -4.07
N LYS A 218 22.49 -2.19 -3.54
CA LYS A 218 23.69 -2.78 -2.91
C LYS A 218 23.39 -3.60 -1.64
N ASN A 219 22.25 -3.36 -1.03
CA ASN A 219 21.84 -4.06 0.19
C ASN A 219 20.76 -5.12 -0.06
N CYS A 220 20.37 -5.39 -1.29
CA CYS A 220 19.52 -6.54 -1.64
C CYS A 220 20.33 -7.83 -1.59
N ASP A 221 19.68 -8.93 -1.23
CA ASP A 221 20.26 -10.27 -1.40
C ASP A 221 20.15 -10.72 -2.86
N GLU A 222 19.02 -10.37 -3.49
CA GLU A 222 18.72 -10.72 -4.88
C GLU A 222 18.04 -9.57 -5.62
N LEU A 223 18.29 -9.49 -6.91
CA LEU A 223 17.59 -8.59 -7.83
C LEU A 223 16.82 -9.42 -8.84
N VAL A 224 15.56 -9.05 -9.06
CA VAL A 224 14.68 -9.77 -9.99
C VAL A 224 14.07 -8.83 -11.03
N ILE A 225 13.79 -9.40 -12.21
CA ILE A 225 13.12 -8.74 -13.32
C ILE A 225 11.82 -9.47 -13.68
N ILE A 226 10.81 -8.72 -14.08
CA ILE A 226 9.65 -9.26 -14.79
C ILE A 226 10.02 -9.32 -16.28
N PRO A 227 10.09 -10.51 -16.90
CA PRO A 227 10.49 -10.60 -18.28
C PRO A 227 9.43 -10.00 -19.21
N TRP A 228 9.85 -9.23 -20.19
CA TRP A 228 8.98 -8.75 -21.27
C TRP A 228 8.81 -9.78 -22.38
N ALA A 229 7.81 -9.57 -23.25
CA ALA A 229 7.56 -10.42 -24.39
C ALA A 229 8.79 -10.46 -25.34
N GLY A 230 9.27 -11.66 -25.64
CA GLY A 230 10.44 -11.87 -26.50
C GLY A 230 11.80 -11.79 -25.82
N MET A 231 11.89 -11.46 -24.54
CA MET A 231 13.16 -11.45 -23.80
C MET A 231 13.90 -12.80 -23.93
N ASN A 232 13.18 -13.91 -23.75
CA ASN A 232 13.74 -15.26 -23.90
C ASN A 232 13.99 -15.68 -25.34
N ALA A 233 13.46 -14.96 -26.33
CA ALA A 233 13.67 -15.18 -27.75
C ALA A 233 14.80 -14.30 -28.33
N GLY A 234 15.57 -13.62 -27.48
CA GLY A 234 16.70 -12.79 -27.88
C GLY A 234 16.33 -11.40 -28.40
N VAL A 235 15.07 -10.95 -28.16
CA VAL A 235 14.70 -9.56 -28.43
C VAL A 235 15.44 -8.67 -27.44
N LYS A 236 16.22 -7.72 -27.95
CA LYS A 236 17.15 -6.91 -27.14
C LYS A 236 16.45 -5.81 -26.35
N GLU A 237 15.29 -5.35 -26.82
CA GLU A 237 14.59 -4.20 -26.24
C GLU A 237 13.10 -4.51 -26.08
N SER A 238 12.51 -4.03 -24.98
CA SER A 238 11.07 -4.06 -24.78
C SER A 238 10.38 -3.02 -25.64
N LEU A 239 9.12 -3.26 -26.01
CA LEU A 239 8.28 -2.30 -26.72
C LEU A 239 7.89 -1.10 -25.84
N VAL A 240 7.98 -1.25 -24.53
CA VAL A 240 7.77 -0.21 -23.51
C VAL A 240 8.89 -0.32 -22.48
N ASP A 241 9.30 0.80 -21.90
CA ASP A 241 10.47 0.84 -21.01
C ASP A 241 10.27 0.00 -19.73
N SER A 242 9.08 0.03 -19.15
CA SER A 242 8.77 -0.71 -17.93
C SER A 242 7.26 -0.85 -17.71
N LEU A 243 6.87 -1.75 -16.80
CA LEU A 243 5.53 -1.77 -16.23
C LEU A 243 5.38 -0.66 -15.19
N ASN A 244 4.16 -0.13 -15.05
CA ASN A 244 3.81 0.68 -13.89
C ASN A 244 4.11 -0.11 -12.61
N VAL A 245 4.66 0.55 -11.58
CA VAL A 245 5.13 -0.10 -10.35
C VAL A 245 4.04 -0.88 -9.61
N ALA A 246 2.78 -0.43 -9.65
CA ALA A 246 1.68 -1.16 -9.02
C ALA A 246 1.31 -2.44 -9.79
N GLN A 247 1.43 -2.43 -11.12
CA GLN A 247 1.27 -3.63 -11.95
C GLN A 247 2.42 -4.60 -11.73
N ALA A 248 3.66 -4.09 -11.71
CA ALA A 248 4.84 -4.89 -11.39
C ALA A 248 4.71 -5.55 -10.01
N ALA A 249 4.28 -4.81 -9.00
CA ALA A 249 4.03 -5.32 -7.66
C ALA A 249 3.05 -6.51 -7.67
N SER A 250 1.95 -6.40 -8.43
CA SER A 250 0.94 -7.48 -8.51
C SER A 250 1.51 -8.75 -9.12
N VAL A 251 2.34 -8.64 -10.16
CA VAL A 251 3.02 -9.80 -10.78
C VAL A 251 4.01 -10.43 -9.81
N ILE A 252 4.84 -9.62 -9.14
CA ILE A 252 5.82 -10.10 -8.18
C ILE A 252 5.15 -10.79 -7.00
N PHE A 253 4.10 -10.19 -6.44
CA PHE A 253 3.36 -10.80 -5.33
C PHE A 253 2.72 -12.13 -5.75
N TYR A 254 2.17 -12.20 -6.97
CA TYR A 254 1.63 -13.46 -7.50
C TYR A 254 2.68 -14.56 -7.56
N GLU A 255 3.86 -14.28 -8.11
CA GLU A 255 4.93 -15.28 -8.24
C GLU A 255 5.53 -15.71 -6.89
N LEU A 256 5.64 -14.78 -5.92
CA LEU A 256 6.30 -15.06 -4.64
C LEU A 256 5.37 -15.66 -3.57
N MET A 257 4.04 -15.45 -3.69
CA MET A 257 3.06 -15.88 -2.68
C MET A 257 2.34 -17.18 -3.05
N ASN A 258 2.53 -17.71 -4.28
CA ASN A 258 1.95 -18.97 -4.77
C ASN A 258 3.05 -19.97 -5.13
#